data_5e8ce46506bb77929f943f9c6d7407d2
#
_entry.id   5e8ce46506bb77929f943f9c6d7407d2
#
_cell.length_a   1.000
_cell.length_b   1.000
_cell.length_c   1.000
_cell.angle_alpha   90.00
_cell.angle_beta   90.00
_cell.angle_gamma   90.00
#
_symmetry.space_group_name_H-M   'P 1'
#
loop_
_entity.id
_entity.type
_entity.pdbx_description
1 polymer ?
#
loop_
_entity_poly.entity_id
_entity_poly.type
_entity_poly.pdbx_seq_one_letter_code
_entity_poly.pdbx_strand_id
1 'polypeptide(L)'
;MRATWLTAWHGQDIVVYRDDVEVDRVHAPDIERVVFLHRGRGDAPGDLEHAIVELEHECLVFAADTGFAGRVNFERHAFWAERACVFWVSEDRASLPVRLRRGRWYLPTAAPMFQRVPRIELAPLIDGWSLQGPQTWEQRKWRRIEDSRPFAADSRLRA
;
A
#
# COMPACT_ATOMS: atom_id res chain seq x y z
N MET A 1 23.80 -5.12 -12.49
CA MET A 1 23.40 -4.42 -11.25
C MET A 1 21.89 -4.23 -11.23
N ARG A 2 21.27 -4.45 -10.10
CA ARG A 2 19.85 -4.13 -9.93
C ARG A 2 19.67 -2.63 -9.82
N ALA A 3 18.65 -2.10 -10.49
CA ALA A 3 18.26 -0.71 -10.33
C ALA A 3 17.80 -0.43 -8.89
N THR A 4 18.18 0.71 -8.35
CA THR A 4 17.73 1.17 -7.03
C THR A 4 16.48 2.01 -7.20
N TRP A 5 15.41 1.62 -6.53
CA TRP A 5 14.14 2.34 -6.55
C TRP A 5 13.88 3.03 -5.22
N LEU A 6 13.33 4.22 -5.28
CA LEU A 6 13.00 5.02 -4.11
C LEU A 6 11.79 5.89 -4.40
N THR A 7 10.93 6.05 -3.41
CA THR A 7 9.89 7.07 -3.43
C THR A 7 10.17 8.10 -2.36
N ALA A 8 9.87 9.36 -2.67
CA ALA A 8 10.05 10.47 -1.73
C ALA A 8 8.94 11.51 -1.89
N TRP A 9 8.63 12.21 -0.80
CA TRP A 9 7.72 13.33 -0.84
C TRP A 9 8.46 14.62 -1.16
N HIS A 10 7.94 15.38 -2.13
CA HIS A 10 8.36 16.74 -2.45
C HIS A 10 7.13 17.63 -2.41
N GLY A 11 6.93 18.34 -1.29
CA GLY A 11 5.69 19.08 -1.07
C GLY A 11 4.49 18.14 -1.02
N GLN A 12 3.57 18.28 -1.97
CA GLN A 12 2.41 17.41 -2.11
C GLN A 12 2.60 16.33 -3.19
N ASP A 13 3.79 16.21 -3.74
CA ASP A 13 4.06 15.22 -4.78
C ASP A 13 4.82 14.03 -4.24
N ILE A 14 4.46 12.86 -4.73
CA ILE A 14 5.21 11.63 -4.53
C ILE A 14 6.06 11.43 -5.77
N VAL A 15 7.37 11.44 -5.60
CA VAL A 15 8.33 11.31 -6.69
C VAL A 15 8.93 9.93 -6.68
N VAL A 16 8.95 9.28 -7.83
CA VAL A 16 9.54 7.96 -8.02
C VAL A 16 10.90 8.12 -8.69
N TYR A 17 11.93 7.58 -8.03
CA TYR A 17 13.30 7.60 -8.52
C TYR A 17 13.75 6.19 -8.91
N ARG A 18 14.48 6.13 -10.00
CA ARG A 18 15.24 4.94 -10.40
C ARG A 18 16.68 5.36 -10.61
N ASP A 19 17.60 4.76 -9.82
CA ASP A 19 19.03 5.10 -9.84
C ASP A 19 19.26 6.62 -9.71
N ASP A 20 18.58 7.23 -8.73
CA ASP A 20 18.62 8.66 -8.41
C ASP A 20 18.05 9.61 -9.49
N VAL A 21 17.43 9.07 -10.52
CA VAL A 21 16.77 9.84 -11.57
C VAL A 21 15.26 9.76 -11.39
N GLU A 22 14.59 10.91 -11.39
CA GLU A 22 13.13 10.97 -11.35
C GLU A 22 12.55 10.33 -12.63
N VAL A 23 11.73 9.31 -12.46
CA VAL A 23 11.08 8.60 -13.57
C VAL A 23 9.57 8.79 -13.59
N ASP A 24 8.98 9.17 -12.46
CA ASP A 24 7.55 9.46 -12.38
C ASP A 24 7.24 10.37 -11.18
N ARG A 25 6.06 10.98 -11.22
CA ARG A 25 5.60 11.89 -10.18
C ARG A 25 4.08 11.82 -10.08
N VAL A 26 3.58 11.80 -8.85
CA VAL A 26 2.15 11.76 -8.56
C VAL A 26 1.81 12.91 -7.61
N HIS A 27 0.85 13.73 -8.01
CA HIS A 27 0.31 14.76 -7.12
C HIS A 27 -0.65 14.10 -6.12
N ALA A 28 -0.27 14.06 -4.84
CA ALA A 28 -1.02 13.31 -3.84
C ALA A 28 -2.50 13.72 -3.72
N PRO A 29 -2.88 15.01 -3.87
CA PRO A 29 -4.30 15.38 -3.90
C PRO A 29 -5.13 14.73 -4.99
N ASP A 30 -4.52 14.27 -6.09
CA ASP A 30 -5.21 13.57 -7.18
C ASP A 30 -5.47 12.09 -6.87
N ILE A 31 -4.91 11.58 -5.80
CA ILE A 31 -5.10 10.18 -5.40
C ILE A 31 -6.50 9.99 -4.85
N GLU A 32 -7.25 9.07 -5.45
CA GLU A 32 -8.59 8.74 -4.98
C GLU A 32 -8.55 7.70 -3.87
N ARG A 33 -7.69 6.68 -4.01
CA ARG A 33 -7.58 5.59 -3.06
C ARG A 33 -6.20 4.97 -3.11
N VAL A 34 -5.72 4.50 -1.95
CA VAL A 34 -4.50 3.69 -1.84
C VAL A 34 -4.89 2.34 -1.25
N VAL A 35 -4.48 1.27 -1.90
CA VAL A 35 -4.70 -0.09 -1.42
C VAL A 35 -3.36 -0.74 -1.13
N PHE A 36 -3.13 -1.06 0.15
CA PHE A 36 -1.96 -1.82 0.55
C PHE A 36 -2.25 -3.31 0.56
N LEU A 37 -1.45 -4.07 -0.17
CA LEU A 37 -1.48 -5.52 -0.16
C LEU A 37 -0.42 -6.02 0.80
N HIS A 38 -0.82 -6.86 1.73
CA HIS A 38 0.06 -7.37 2.78
C HIS A 38 -0.01 -8.89 2.90
N ARG A 39 1.04 -9.46 3.44
CA ARG A 39 1.05 -10.84 3.94
C ARG A 39 0.83 -10.82 5.46
N GLY A 40 0.50 -11.98 6.04
CA GLY A 40 0.24 -12.06 7.46
C GLY A 40 -0.86 -11.10 7.90
N ARG A 41 -0.68 -10.47 9.05
CA ARG A 41 -1.66 -9.52 9.61
C ARG A 41 -1.56 -8.11 9.02
N GLY A 42 -0.46 -7.80 8.32
CA GLY A 42 -0.26 -6.50 7.69
C GLY A 42 -0.01 -5.37 8.69
N ASP A 43 0.51 -5.66 9.85
CA ASP A 43 0.78 -4.70 10.91
C ASP A 43 2.28 -4.53 11.21
N ALA A 44 3.13 -5.28 10.54
CA ALA A 44 4.58 -5.12 10.57
C ALA A 44 5.06 -4.52 9.24
N PRO A 45 6.09 -3.65 9.25
CA PRO A 45 6.60 -3.05 8.01
C PRO A 45 6.98 -4.07 6.93
N GLY A 46 7.55 -5.21 7.33
CA GLY A 46 7.92 -6.28 6.41
C GLY A 46 6.75 -7.06 5.83
N ASP A 47 5.54 -6.83 6.31
CA ASP A 47 4.33 -7.48 5.78
C ASP A 47 3.81 -6.82 4.52
N LEU A 48 4.21 -5.59 4.23
CA LEU A 48 3.75 -4.85 3.07
C LEU A 48 4.44 -5.37 1.81
N GLU A 49 3.68 -5.81 0.84
CA GLU A 49 4.17 -6.39 -0.41
C GLU A 49 4.00 -5.45 -1.59
N HIS A 50 2.82 -4.87 -1.73
CA HIS A 50 2.49 -3.98 -2.83
C HIS A 50 1.61 -2.83 -2.35
N ALA A 51 1.65 -1.73 -3.07
CA ALA A 51 0.70 -0.64 -2.94
C ALA A 51 0.12 -0.32 -4.32
N ILE A 52 -1.20 -0.15 -4.37
CA ILE A 52 -1.89 0.31 -5.56
C ILE A 52 -2.42 1.70 -5.27
N VAL A 53 -2.02 2.66 -6.08
CA VAL A 53 -2.49 4.05 -6.00
C VAL A 53 -3.46 4.28 -7.14
N GLU A 54 -4.72 4.57 -6.82
CA GLU A 54 -5.75 4.81 -7.82
C GLU A 54 -5.92 6.29 -8.08
N LEU A 55 -5.74 6.66 -9.33
CA LEU A 55 -6.05 7.98 -9.87
C LEU A 55 -7.32 7.88 -10.72
N GLU A 56 -7.77 9.00 -11.28
CA GLU A 56 -9.01 9.05 -12.06
C GLU A 56 -9.03 8.05 -13.22
N HIS A 57 -7.92 7.96 -13.98
CA HIS A 57 -7.85 7.13 -15.18
C HIS A 57 -6.78 6.04 -15.13
N GLU A 58 -5.93 6.07 -14.13
CA GLU A 58 -4.79 5.18 -14.03
C GLU A 58 -4.64 4.62 -12.62
N CYS A 59 -3.97 3.49 -12.54
CA CYS A 59 -3.46 2.94 -11.29
C CYS A 59 -1.94 2.84 -11.35
N LEU A 60 -1.30 3.15 -10.23
CA LEU A 60 0.13 2.93 -10.07
C LEU A 60 0.32 1.74 -9.14
N VAL A 61 1.12 0.78 -9.57
CA VAL A 61 1.44 -0.41 -8.80
C VAL A 61 2.89 -0.33 -8.35
N PHE A 62 3.10 -0.27 -7.04
CA PHE A 62 4.42 -0.21 -6.42
C PHE A 62 4.70 -1.51 -5.69
N ALA A 63 5.88 -2.07 -5.90
CA ALA A 63 6.38 -3.14 -5.02
C ALA A 63 6.94 -2.53 -3.73
N ALA A 64 6.96 -3.29 -2.65
CA ALA A 64 7.45 -2.84 -1.35
C ALA A 64 8.88 -2.26 -1.40
N ASP A 65 9.71 -2.83 -2.27
CA ASP A 65 11.11 -2.42 -2.42
C ASP A 65 11.28 -0.98 -2.95
N THR A 66 10.22 -0.34 -3.47
CA THR A 66 10.27 1.08 -3.84
C THR A 66 10.20 1.99 -2.62
N GLY A 67 9.97 1.44 -1.44
CA GLY A 67 9.75 2.19 -0.22
C GLY A 67 8.34 2.74 -0.06
N PHE A 68 7.50 2.70 -1.10
CA PHE A 68 6.15 3.26 -1.05
C PHE A 68 5.26 2.53 -0.03
N ALA A 69 5.26 1.21 -0.07
CA ALA A 69 4.34 0.41 0.76
C ALA A 69 4.58 0.55 2.26
N GLY A 70 5.82 0.85 2.68
CA GLY A 70 6.16 1.02 4.09
C GLY A 70 6.46 2.46 4.46
N ARG A 71 7.52 3.00 3.89
CA ARG A 71 8.07 4.30 4.28
C ARG A 71 7.10 5.45 4.08
N VAL A 72 6.50 5.57 2.91
CA VAL A 72 5.58 6.67 2.61
C VAL A 72 4.37 6.63 3.54
N ASN A 73 3.85 5.43 3.84
CA ASN A 73 2.74 5.27 4.77
C ASN A 73 3.09 5.77 6.17
N PHE A 74 4.30 5.48 6.66
CA PHE A 74 4.73 5.95 7.98
C PHE A 74 5.01 7.43 8.02
N GLU A 75 5.63 7.98 6.98
CA GLU A 75 6.02 9.39 6.95
C GLU A 75 4.84 10.35 6.76
N ARG A 76 3.76 9.89 6.14
CA ARG A 76 2.62 10.73 5.76
C ARG A 76 1.26 10.19 6.22
N HIS A 77 1.24 9.41 7.29
CA HIS A 77 -0.01 8.85 7.80
C HIS A 77 -1.05 9.91 8.16
N ALA A 78 -0.64 11.08 8.63
CA ALA A 78 -1.56 12.17 8.93
C ALA A 78 -2.30 12.67 7.68
N PHE A 79 -1.58 12.83 6.57
CA PHE A 79 -2.17 13.19 5.28
C PHE A 79 -3.21 12.16 4.84
N TRP A 80 -2.84 10.88 4.92
CA TRP A 80 -3.75 9.80 4.54
C TRP A 80 -4.97 9.70 5.47
N ALA A 81 -4.77 9.94 6.77
CA ALA A 81 -5.85 9.91 7.75
C ALA A 81 -6.91 10.98 7.48
N GLU A 82 -6.48 12.19 7.15
CA GLU A 82 -7.40 13.29 6.82
C GLU A 82 -8.24 12.98 5.58
N ARG A 83 -7.66 12.31 4.62
CA ARG A 83 -8.35 11.96 3.38
C ARG A 83 -9.18 10.69 3.46
N ALA A 84 -8.94 9.85 4.47
CA ALA A 84 -9.64 8.58 4.68
C ALA A 84 -9.65 7.70 3.41
N CYS A 85 -8.52 7.63 2.70
CA CYS A 85 -8.43 6.96 1.40
C CYS A 85 -7.55 5.72 1.40
N VAL A 86 -7.05 5.27 2.56
CA VAL A 86 -6.14 4.12 2.67
C VAL A 86 -6.89 2.87 3.06
N PHE A 87 -6.73 1.84 2.26
CA PHE A 87 -7.35 0.53 2.46
C PHE A 87 -6.29 -0.57 2.50
N TRP A 88 -6.65 -1.69 3.08
CA TRP A 88 -5.77 -2.82 3.29
C TRP A 88 -6.44 -4.11 2.86
N VAL A 89 -5.67 -5.00 2.27
CA VAL A 89 -6.14 -6.34 1.90
C VAL A 89 -4.99 -7.34 1.97
N SER A 90 -5.30 -8.55 2.47
CA SER A 90 -4.33 -9.65 2.46
C SER A 90 -4.14 -10.17 1.04
N GLU A 91 -2.90 -10.47 0.67
CA GLU A 91 -2.60 -11.11 -0.61
C GLU A 91 -3.28 -12.47 -0.78
N ASP A 92 -3.62 -13.15 0.32
CA ASP A 92 -4.38 -14.40 0.27
C ASP A 92 -5.80 -14.21 -0.25
N ARG A 93 -6.34 -12.99 -0.14
CA ARG A 93 -7.70 -12.63 -0.56
C ARG A 93 -7.74 -11.72 -1.78
N ALA A 94 -6.58 -11.27 -2.23
CA ALA A 94 -6.46 -10.33 -3.34
C ALA A 94 -5.33 -10.78 -4.25
N SER A 95 -5.67 -11.18 -5.47
CA SER A 95 -4.68 -11.65 -6.44
C SER A 95 -4.40 -10.56 -7.46
N LEU A 96 -3.18 -10.00 -7.40
CA LEU A 96 -2.68 -9.19 -8.50
C LEU A 96 -2.38 -10.10 -9.70
N PRO A 97 -2.64 -9.65 -10.94
CA PRO A 97 -2.16 -10.34 -12.13
C PRO A 97 -0.65 -10.58 -12.06
N VAL A 98 -0.20 -11.74 -12.54
CA VAL A 98 1.23 -12.12 -12.47
C VAL A 98 2.13 -11.05 -13.10
N ARG A 99 1.69 -10.40 -14.18
CA ARG A 99 2.43 -9.34 -14.86
C ARG A 99 2.66 -8.09 -14.00
N LEU A 100 1.86 -7.91 -12.94
CA LEU A 100 1.93 -6.77 -12.02
C LEU A 100 2.56 -7.14 -10.69
N ARG A 101 2.68 -8.43 -10.41
CA ARG A 101 3.15 -8.94 -9.13
C ARG A 101 4.65 -9.16 -9.13
N ARG A 102 5.34 -8.50 -8.20
CA ARG A 102 6.75 -8.75 -7.96
C ARG A 102 6.90 -10.11 -7.30
N GLY A 103 7.65 -11.02 -7.90
CA GLY A 103 7.92 -12.34 -7.36
C GLY A 103 8.84 -12.31 -6.17
N ARG A 104 8.75 -13.35 -5.35
CA ARG A 104 9.73 -13.59 -4.29
C ARG A 104 11.08 -13.94 -4.91
N TRP A 105 12.16 -13.82 -4.13
CA TRP A 105 13.52 -14.06 -4.61
C TRP A 105 13.72 -15.44 -5.28
N TYR A 106 12.96 -16.46 -4.84
CA TYR A 106 13.01 -17.82 -5.40
C TYR A 106 12.04 -18.05 -6.59
N LEU A 107 11.16 -17.09 -6.85
CA LEU A 107 10.25 -17.10 -7.98
C LEU A 107 10.35 -15.74 -8.68
N PRO A 108 11.47 -15.50 -9.40
CA PRO A 108 11.65 -14.21 -10.05
C PRO A 108 10.57 -14.02 -11.12
N THR A 109 9.87 -12.89 -11.03
CA THR A 109 8.94 -12.46 -12.05
C THR A 109 9.57 -11.32 -12.85
N ALA A 110 9.13 -11.18 -14.09
CA ALA A 110 9.58 -10.08 -14.94
C ALA A 110 8.90 -8.74 -14.59
N ALA A 111 7.98 -8.72 -13.63
CA ALA A 111 7.27 -7.51 -13.25
C ALA A 111 8.23 -6.45 -12.72
N PRO A 112 8.17 -5.21 -13.23
CA PRO A 112 8.99 -4.12 -12.69
C PRO A 112 8.55 -3.73 -11.29
N MET A 113 9.42 -2.98 -10.59
CA MET A 113 9.15 -2.49 -9.24
C MET A 113 8.04 -1.45 -9.20
N PHE A 114 7.81 -0.79 -10.31
CA PHE A 114 6.80 0.24 -10.47
C PHE A 114 6.17 0.14 -11.85
N GLN A 115 4.84 0.24 -11.91
CA GLN A 115 4.10 0.25 -13.16
C GLN A 115 2.94 1.22 -13.10
N ARG A 116 2.66 1.85 -14.24
CA ARG A 116 1.45 2.63 -14.48
C ARG A 116 0.55 1.82 -15.42
N VAL A 117 -0.68 1.56 -15.00
CA VAL A 117 -1.64 0.79 -15.80
C VAL A 117 -2.97 1.51 -15.88
N PRO A 118 -3.74 1.35 -16.97
CA PRO A 118 -5.08 1.92 -17.03
C PRO A 118 -5.96 1.43 -15.88
N ARG A 119 -6.70 2.33 -15.27
CA ARG A 119 -7.59 1.98 -14.13
C ARG A 119 -8.58 0.90 -14.49
N ILE A 120 -9.08 0.90 -15.72
CA ILE A 120 -10.04 -0.10 -16.21
C ILE A 120 -9.49 -1.53 -16.12
N GLU A 121 -8.19 -1.73 -16.11
CA GLU A 121 -7.58 -3.05 -15.99
C GLU A 121 -7.59 -3.57 -14.54
N LEU A 122 -7.48 -2.69 -13.55
CA LEU A 122 -7.39 -3.08 -12.14
C LEU A 122 -8.67 -2.83 -11.34
N ALA A 123 -9.41 -1.78 -11.62
CA ALA A 123 -10.59 -1.43 -10.85
C ALA A 123 -11.60 -2.58 -10.70
N PRO A 124 -11.92 -3.34 -11.76
CA PRO A 124 -12.83 -4.48 -11.62
C PRO A 124 -12.32 -5.57 -10.67
N LEU A 125 -11.00 -5.78 -10.62
CA LEU A 125 -10.40 -6.74 -9.69
C LEU A 125 -10.48 -6.23 -8.25
N ILE A 126 -10.11 -4.98 -8.04
CA ILE A 126 -10.10 -4.35 -6.70
C ILE A 126 -11.52 -4.30 -6.13
N ASP A 127 -12.51 -4.03 -6.96
CA ASP A 127 -13.91 -3.99 -6.54
C ASP A 127 -14.42 -5.36 -6.02
N GLY A 128 -13.78 -6.45 -6.43
CA GLY A 128 -14.06 -7.80 -5.94
C GLY A 128 -13.32 -8.17 -4.66
N TRP A 129 -12.40 -7.34 -4.17
CA TRP A 129 -11.63 -7.62 -2.97
C TRP A 129 -12.35 -7.12 -1.72
N SER A 130 -12.20 -7.87 -0.63
CA SER A 130 -12.72 -7.46 0.69
C SER A 130 -11.74 -6.52 1.37
N LEU A 131 -11.79 -5.24 1.02
CA LEU A 131 -10.89 -4.23 1.55
C LEU A 131 -11.25 -3.90 3.01
N GLN A 132 -10.21 -3.73 3.83
CA GLN A 132 -10.33 -3.22 5.21
C GLN A 132 -9.96 -1.74 5.20
N GLY A 133 -10.73 -0.94 5.90
CA GLY A 133 -10.46 0.48 5.99
C GLY A 133 -11.71 1.35 5.72
N PRO A 134 -11.52 2.66 5.57
CA PRO A 134 -10.21 3.33 5.54
C PRO A 134 -9.52 3.35 6.90
N GLN A 135 -8.24 3.07 6.93
CA GLN A 135 -7.43 3.16 8.15
C GLN A 135 -5.95 3.36 7.84
N THR A 136 -5.29 4.17 8.66
CA THR A 136 -3.85 4.34 8.57
C THR A 136 -3.12 3.16 9.19
N TRP A 137 -1.80 3.09 8.97
CA TRP A 137 -0.94 2.11 9.63
C TRP A 137 -1.09 2.17 11.16
N GLU A 138 -1.08 3.37 11.74
CA GLU A 138 -1.19 3.55 13.19
C GLU A 138 -2.53 3.02 13.74
N GLN A 139 -3.63 3.35 13.06
CA GLN A 139 -4.94 2.85 13.45
C GLN A 139 -5.02 1.33 13.38
N ARG A 140 -4.44 0.73 12.34
CA ARG A 140 -4.40 -0.72 12.16
C ARG A 140 -3.57 -1.39 13.26
N LYS A 141 -2.40 -0.85 13.56
CA LYS A 141 -1.50 -1.36 14.61
C LYS A 141 -2.16 -1.32 15.99
N TRP A 142 -2.78 -0.19 16.34
CA TRP A 142 -3.45 -0.04 17.62
C TRP A 142 -4.67 -0.96 17.78
N ARG A 143 -5.45 -1.12 16.74
CA ARG A 143 -6.57 -2.06 16.74
C ARG A 143 -6.10 -3.48 17.05
N ARG A 144 -5.02 -3.93 16.44
CA ARG A 144 -4.46 -5.24 16.71
C ARG A 144 -3.98 -5.39 18.14
N ILE A 145 -3.30 -4.39 18.69
CA ILE A 145 -2.82 -4.40 20.07
C ILE A 145 -4.01 -4.48 21.04
N GLU A 146 -5.05 -3.73 20.78
CA GLU A 146 -6.27 -3.73 21.57
C GLU A 146 -6.95 -5.10 21.54
N ASP A 147 -7.12 -5.67 20.35
CA ASP A 147 -7.74 -6.98 20.18
C ASP A 147 -6.93 -8.13 20.81
N SER A 148 -5.62 -7.96 20.94
CA SER A 148 -4.73 -8.97 21.53
C SER A 148 -4.63 -8.88 23.06
N ARG A 149 -5.19 -7.86 23.70
CA ARG A 149 -5.15 -7.71 25.15
C ARG A 149 -6.09 -8.70 25.83
N PRO A 150 -5.61 -9.51 26.79
CA PRO A 150 -6.42 -10.56 27.42
C PRO A 150 -7.69 -10.07 28.10
N PHE A 151 -7.69 -8.85 28.60
CA PHE A 151 -8.79 -8.28 29.39
C PHE A 151 -9.50 -7.11 28.67
N ALA A 152 -9.30 -6.94 27.38
CA ALA A 152 -9.93 -5.87 26.62
C ALA A 152 -11.46 -5.96 26.65
N ALA A 153 -12.02 -7.17 26.58
CA ALA A 153 -13.46 -7.41 26.66
C ALA A 153 -14.03 -7.03 28.05
N ASP A 154 -13.32 -7.35 29.12
CA ASP A 154 -13.78 -7.05 30.50
C ASP A 154 -13.81 -5.54 30.77
N SER A 155 -12.88 -4.78 30.21
CA SER A 155 -12.86 -3.34 30.39
C SER A 155 -14.02 -2.65 29.63
N ARG A 156 -14.50 -3.25 28.56
CA ARG A 156 -15.68 -2.76 27.81
C ARG A 156 -16.99 -3.06 28.57
N LEU A 157 -17.03 -4.13 29.32
CA LEU A 157 -18.20 -4.51 30.12
C LEU A 157 -18.33 -3.72 31.41
N ARG A 158 -17.27 -3.06 31.85
CA ARG A 158 -17.23 -2.28 33.10
C ARG A 158 -17.50 -0.79 32.91
N ALA A 159 -17.62 -0.36 31.66
CA ALA A 159 -17.83 1.04 31.34
C ALA A 159 -19.30 1.46 31.46
#